data_49a8294fd3f5d1cce3f44b1c9e68c6bf
#
_entry.id   49a8294fd3f5d1cce3f44b1c9e68c6bf
#
_cell.length_a   1.000
_cell.length_b   1.000
_cell.length_c   1.000
_cell.angle_alpha   90.00
_cell.angle_beta   90.00
_cell.angle_gamma   90.00
#
_symmetry.space_group_name_H-M   'P 1'
#
loop_
_entity.id
_entity.type
_entity.pdbx_description
1 polymer ?
#
loop_
_entity_poly.entity_id
_entity_poly.type
_entity_poly.pdbx_seq_one_letter_code
_entity_poly.pdbx_strand_id
1 'polypeptide(L)'
;MLFRSNEVVLPGGGCVSPRRAPRGLHVGVTGHRLNRISQHQLNQITPQVAPLLARLARASHCIEPVLLSNLAEGSDRHLAALGLHVGYTLHAVLPRPRDDYAREFANPASRRQFRALLADAARVTELDGHAGLAGRDYLRAGHAMLDQADLLLALWDGAPSRGTGGTAEVVEEACRRGIPVIHLSPNPRRGPQMIWLQPAGLRRRRCDARRIDALLSRLAGARR
;
A
#
# COMPACT_ATOMS: atom_id res chain seq x y z
N MET A 1 -1.13 10.97 37.81
CA MET A 1 -0.29 12.10 37.38
C MET A 1 -0.84 12.52 36.00
N LEU A 2 -1.62 13.64 35.99
CA LEU A 2 -2.37 14.14 34.84
C LEU A 2 -1.48 15.06 34.02
N PHE A 3 -1.20 14.73 32.77
CA PHE A 3 -0.57 15.68 31.84
C PHE A 3 -1.65 16.63 31.30
N ARG A 4 -1.55 17.89 31.68
CA ARG A 4 -2.40 18.97 31.14
C ARG A 4 -1.89 19.37 29.77
N SER A 5 -2.82 19.39 28.82
CA SER A 5 -2.64 19.99 27.49
C SER A 5 -2.45 21.50 27.63
N ASN A 6 -1.33 22.05 27.17
CA ASN A 6 -1.12 23.50 27.03
C ASN A 6 -1.86 23.98 25.76
N GLU A 7 -3.06 24.49 25.90
CA GLU A 7 -3.69 25.33 24.89
C GLU A 7 -3.16 26.77 25.02
N VAL A 8 -2.42 27.23 24.03
CA VAL A 8 -2.09 28.64 23.87
C VAL A 8 -3.19 29.31 23.08
N VAL A 9 -4.08 30.04 23.76
CA VAL A 9 -5.09 30.89 23.14
C VAL A 9 -4.47 32.24 22.83
N LEU A 10 -4.33 32.56 21.53
CA LEU A 10 -3.98 33.91 21.07
C LEU A 10 -5.25 34.74 20.87
N PRO A 11 -5.25 36.05 21.21
CA PRO A 11 -6.41 36.92 21.00
C PRO A 11 -6.54 37.30 19.53
N GLY A 12 -7.58 36.78 18.89
CA GLY A 12 -7.90 37.04 17.48
C GLY A 12 -8.43 35.76 16.84
N GLY A 13 -9.71 35.48 17.00
CA GLY A 13 -10.40 34.21 16.73
C GLY A 13 -10.29 33.65 15.31
N GLY A 14 -9.17 33.07 14.99
CA GLY A 14 -9.00 32.19 13.84
C GLY A 14 -8.56 30.81 14.36
N CYS A 15 -9.42 29.80 14.24
CA CYS A 15 -9.09 28.42 14.54
C CYS A 15 -8.07 27.94 13.49
N VAL A 16 -6.78 28.08 13.79
CA VAL A 16 -5.71 27.50 12.96
C VAL A 16 -5.65 26.02 13.31
N SER A 17 -6.20 25.17 12.46
CA SER A 17 -5.99 23.74 12.57
C SER A 17 -4.49 23.46 12.69
N PRO A 18 -4.04 22.63 13.65
CA PRO A 18 -2.63 22.34 13.80
C PRO A 18 -2.09 21.80 12.48
N ARG A 19 -1.12 22.50 11.87
CA ARG A 19 -0.45 22.02 10.67
C ARG A 19 0.12 20.64 10.99
N ARG A 20 -0.40 19.62 10.31
CA ARG A 20 0.10 18.25 10.45
C ARG A 20 1.59 18.27 10.14
N ALA A 21 2.41 17.70 11.04
CA ALA A 21 3.85 17.63 10.81
C ALA A 21 4.13 17.03 9.42
N PRO A 22 5.11 17.55 8.67
CA PRO A 22 5.45 17.02 7.35
C PRO A 22 5.78 15.53 7.49
N ARG A 23 5.12 14.69 6.72
CA ARG A 23 5.33 13.23 6.71
C ARG A 23 5.81 12.76 5.34
N GLY A 24 6.57 11.67 5.30
CA GLY A 24 6.99 11.00 4.08
C GLY A 24 5.81 10.49 3.23
N LEU A 25 6.09 10.09 2.01
CA LEU A 25 5.12 9.47 1.12
C LEU A 25 4.73 8.09 1.65
N HIS A 26 3.46 7.85 1.89
CA HIS A 26 2.91 6.57 2.28
C HIS A 26 2.37 5.84 1.05
N VAL A 27 3.01 4.76 0.67
CA VAL A 27 2.64 3.94 -0.50
C VAL A 27 2.02 2.63 -0.01
N GLY A 28 0.72 2.46 -0.22
CA GLY A 28 0.05 1.18 -0.02
C GLY A 28 0.37 0.21 -1.15
N VAL A 29 0.51 -1.08 -0.84
CA VAL A 29 0.70 -2.11 -1.85
C VAL A 29 -0.35 -3.21 -1.72
N THR A 30 -0.85 -3.69 -2.85
CA THR A 30 -1.77 -4.82 -2.94
C THR A 30 -1.55 -5.58 -4.24
N GLY A 31 -1.96 -6.85 -4.27
CA GLY A 31 -1.91 -7.59 -5.52
C GLY A 31 -2.27 -9.06 -5.39
N HIS A 32 -2.07 -9.79 -6.48
CA HIS A 32 -2.38 -11.20 -6.54
C HIS A 32 -1.54 -12.05 -5.58
N ARG A 33 -2.20 -13.05 -4.97
CA ARG A 33 -1.53 -14.13 -4.25
C ARG A 33 -0.91 -15.15 -5.22
N LEU A 34 -0.07 -16.06 -4.69
CA LEU A 34 0.66 -17.05 -5.49
C LEU A 34 -0.23 -18.03 -6.27
N ASN A 35 -1.51 -18.12 -5.95
CA ASN A 35 -2.48 -18.90 -6.74
C ASN A 35 -2.90 -18.19 -8.05
N ARG A 36 -2.53 -16.91 -8.25
CA ARG A 36 -2.85 -16.10 -9.44
C ARG A 36 -1.65 -15.41 -10.08
N ILE A 37 -0.51 -15.39 -9.39
CA ILE A 37 0.77 -14.88 -9.92
C ILE A 37 1.89 -15.81 -9.48
N SER A 38 2.71 -16.27 -10.42
CA SER A 38 3.85 -17.14 -10.10
C SER A 38 5.05 -16.33 -9.60
N GLN A 39 5.96 -16.97 -8.84
CA GLN A 39 7.23 -16.36 -8.45
C GLN A 39 8.06 -15.92 -9.66
N HIS A 40 7.99 -16.69 -10.75
CA HIS A 40 8.65 -16.31 -12.01
C HIS A 40 8.14 -14.99 -12.57
N GLN A 41 6.81 -14.77 -12.59
CA GLN A 41 6.22 -13.50 -13.03
C GLN A 41 6.61 -12.34 -12.09
N LEU A 42 6.62 -12.57 -10.77
CA LEU A 42 7.09 -11.57 -9.81
C LEU A 42 8.55 -11.15 -10.09
N ASN A 43 9.43 -12.13 -10.36
CA ASN A 43 10.81 -11.84 -10.70
C ASN A 43 10.94 -11.08 -12.04
N GLN A 44 10.13 -11.42 -13.04
CA GLN A 44 10.14 -10.75 -14.34
C GLN A 44 9.71 -9.28 -14.29
N ILE A 45 8.84 -8.89 -13.36
CA ILE A 45 8.41 -7.49 -13.23
C ILE A 45 9.30 -6.65 -12.31
N THR A 46 10.17 -7.28 -11.51
CA THR A 46 11.10 -6.59 -10.61
C THR A 46 11.87 -5.45 -11.28
N PRO A 47 12.43 -5.60 -12.51
CA PRO A 47 13.13 -4.53 -13.20
C PRO A 47 12.29 -3.29 -13.52
N GLN A 48 10.97 -3.42 -13.54
CA GLN A 48 10.06 -2.27 -13.71
C GLN A 48 9.63 -1.68 -12.37
N VAL A 49 9.46 -2.50 -11.36
CA VAL A 49 8.93 -2.12 -10.04
C VAL A 49 9.98 -1.42 -9.19
N ALA A 50 11.19 -1.94 -9.13
CA ALA A 50 12.25 -1.37 -8.28
C ALA A 50 12.61 0.08 -8.66
N PRO A 51 12.81 0.45 -9.96
CA PRO A 51 13.01 1.84 -10.34
C PRO A 51 11.80 2.75 -10.06
N LEU A 52 10.58 2.22 -10.18
CA LEU A 52 9.38 2.98 -9.84
C LEU A 52 9.33 3.28 -8.34
N LEU A 53 9.52 2.30 -7.48
CA LEU A 53 9.59 2.49 -6.03
C LEU A 53 10.69 3.47 -5.65
N ALA A 54 11.91 3.32 -6.22
CA ALA A 54 13.01 4.25 -5.98
C ALA A 54 12.68 5.69 -6.42
N ARG A 55 11.93 5.88 -7.52
CA ARG A 55 11.47 7.21 -7.96
C ARG A 55 10.45 7.80 -6.99
N LEU A 56 9.48 7.00 -6.54
CA LEU A 56 8.48 7.42 -5.55
C LEU A 56 9.14 7.78 -4.21
N ALA A 57 10.14 7.01 -3.76
CA ALA A 57 10.89 7.30 -2.54
C ALA A 57 11.58 8.66 -2.58
N ARG A 58 12.26 8.98 -3.69
CA ARG A 58 12.95 10.29 -3.87
C ARG A 58 12.02 11.49 -3.77
N ALA A 59 10.74 11.33 -4.05
CA ALA A 59 9.75 12.41 -3.94
C ALA A 59 9.34 12.72 -2.49
N SER A 60 9.79 11.97 -1.52
CA SER A 60 9.54 12.23 -0.09
C SER A 60 10.37 13.39 0.48
N HIS A 61 11.20 14.09 -0.35
CA HIS A 61 11.94 15.29 0.03
C HIS A 61 12.65 15.18 1.39
N CYS A 62 13.54 14.22 1.55
CA CYS A 62 14.33 13.95 2.77
C CYS A 62 13.53 13.42 3.97
N ILE A 63 12.26 13.11 3.83
CA ILE A 63 11.47 12.41 4.85
C ILE A 63 11.37 10.94 4.42
N GLU A 64 11.56 10.04 5.37
CA GLU A 64 11.57 8.60 5.12
C GLU A 64 10.24 8.12 4.49
N PRO A 65 10.27 7.49 3.30
CA PRO A 65 9.05 6.99 2.67
C PRO A 65 8.56 5.74 3.38
N VAL A 66 7.26 5.59 3.52
CA VAL A 66 6.63 4.43 4.17
C VAL A 66 5.94 3.55 3.14
N LEU A 67 6.16 2.26 3.21
CA LEU A 67 5.44 1.27 2.44
C LEU A 67 4.49 0.49 3.36
N LEU A 68 3.22 0.51 3.02
CA LEU A 68 2.13 -0.13 3.75
C LEU A 68 1.75 -1.44 3.06
N SER A 69 1.75 -2.57 3.76
CA SER A 69 1.45 -3.88 3.19
C SER A 69 0.65 -4.76 4.14
N ASN A 70 -0.29 -5.53 3.60
CA ASN A 70 -0.99 -6.59 4.36
C ASN A 70 -0.17 -7.89 4.44
N LEU A 71 1.00 -7.96 3.82
CA LEU A 71 1.93 -9.10 3.80
C LEU A 71 1.28 -10.43 3.37
N ALA A 72 0.27 -10.38 2.49
CA ALA A 72 -0.27 -11.56 1.86
C ALA A 72 0.79 -12.23 0.96
N GLU A 73 0.71 -13.55 0.80
CA GLU A 73 1.61 -14.28 -0.11
C GLU A 73 1.54 -13.73 -1.53
N GLY A 74 2.69 -13.66 -2.21
CA GLY A 74 2.77 -13.20 -3.60
C GLY A 74 3.13 -11.72 -3.69
N SER A 75 2.27 -10.92 -4.34
CA SER A 75 2.58 -9.52 -4.69
C SER A 75 2.89 -8.64 -3.48
N ASP A 76 2.12 -8.75 -2.41
CA ASP A 76 2.29 -7.90 -1.22
C ASP A 76 3.68 -8.05 -0.61
N ARG A 77 4.13 -9.30 -0.40
CA ARG A 77 5.46 -9.57 0.16
C ARG A 77 6.59 -9.24 -0.80
N HIS A 78 6.37 -9.48 -2.10
CA HIS A 78 7.35 -9.14 -3.12
C HIS A 78 7.59 -7.63 -3.16
N LEU A 79 6.52 -6.84 -3.18
CA LEU A 79 6.59 -5.39 -3.15
C LEU A 79 7.15 -4.86 -1.82
N ALA A 80 6.82 -5.49 -0.68
CA ALA A 80 7.37 -5.14 0.62
C ALA A 80 8.90 -5.36 0.67
N ALA A 81 9.39 -6.51 0.21
CA ALA A 81 10.81 -6.79 0.14
C ALA A 81 11.56 -5.82 -0.78
N LEU A 82 11.00 -5.49 -1.95
CA LEU A 82 11.57 -4.49 -2.85
C LEU A 82 11.56 -3.10 -2.22
N GLY A 83 10.50 -2.73 -1.50
CA GLY A 83 10.41 -1.45 -0.80
C GLY A 83 11.53 -1.30 0.24
N LEU A 84 11.71 -2.30 1.10
CA LEU A 84 12.82 -2.33 2.07
C LEU A 84 14.18 -2.18 1.37
N HIS A 85 14.39 -2.92 0.27
CA HIS A 85 15.64 -2.86 -0.50
C HIS A 85 15.95 -1.47 -1.08
N VAL A 86 14.93 -0.69 -1.44
CA VAL A 86 15.09 0.67 -2.00
C VAL A 86 14.92 1.78 -0.96
N GLY A 87 14.87 1.44 0.35
CA GLY A 87 14.93 2.40 1.46
C GLY A 87 13.58 2.88 1.98
N TYR A 88 12.51 2.10 1.81
CA TYR A 88 11.24 2.35 2.52
C TYR A 88 11.28 1.79 3.94
N THR A 89 10.63 2.49 4.85
CA THR A 89 10.21 1.93 6.15
C THR A 89 8.95 1.10 5.93
N LEU A 90 8.96 -0.15 6.35
CA LEU A 90 7.81 -1.05 6.21
C LEU A 90 6.83 -0.90 7.39
N HIS A 91 5.56 -0.64 7.09
CA HIS A 91 4.45 -0.77 8.03
C HIS A 91 3.54 -1.92 7.60
N ALA A 92 3.42 -2.95 8.43
CA ALA A 92 2.52 -4.07 8.19
C ALA A 92 1.13 -3.80 8.79
N VAL A 93 0.07 -4.09 8.01
CA VAL A 93 -1.33 -4.02 8.47
C VAL A 93 -1.94 -5.41 8.29
N LEU A 94 -1.99 -6.19 9.36
CA LEU A 94 -2.40 -7.58 9.31
C LEU A 94 -3.93 -7.72 9.50
N PRO A 95 -4.59 -8.65 8.77
CA PRO A 95 -6.03 -8.86 8.86
C PRO A 95 -6.48 -9.45 10.20
N ARG A 96 -5.55 -10.04 10.95
CA ARG A 96 -5.76 -10.69 12.26
C ARG A 96 -4.45 -10.77 13.03
N PRO A 97 -4.44 -11.26 14.28
CA PRO A 97 -3.23 -11.49 15.06
C PRO A 97 -2.19 -12.28 14.26
N ARG A 98 -0.91 -11.88 14.36
CA ARG A 98 0.20 -12.40 13.53
C ARG A 98 0.33 -13.92 13.52
N ASP A 99 0.11 -14.56 14.67
CA ASP A 99 0.24 -16.02 14.79
C ASP A 99 -0.90 -16.74 14.09
N ASP A 100 -2.13 -16.20 14.16
CA ASP A 100 -3.29 -16.73 13.45
C ASP A 100 -3.15 -16.52 11.94
N TYR A 101 -2.65 -15.36 11.54
CA TYR A 101 -2.40 -15.09 10.12
C TYR A 101 -1.30 -15.99 9.56
N ALA A 102 -0.23 -16.25 10.33
CA ALA A 102 0.86 -17.14 9.92
C ALA A 102 0.39 -18.60 9.69
N ARG A 103 -0.67 -19.06 10.38
CA ARG A 103 -1.23 -20.41 10.19
C ARG A 103 -1.85 -20.64 8.81
N GLU A 104 -2.26 -19.56 8.11
CA GLU A 104 -2.76 -19.69 6.73
C GLU A 104 -1.68 -20.13 5.74
N PHE A 105 -0.41 -19.87 6.03
CA PHE A 105 0.68 -20.15 5.12
C PHE A 105 1.14 -21.61 5.30
N ALA A 106 0.63 -22.51 4.45
CA ALA A 106 0.90 -23.95 4.57
C ALA A 106 2.40 -24.26 4.43
N ASN A 107 3.12 -23.54 3.54
CA ASN A 107 4.53 -23.76 3.27
C ASN A 107 5.41 -23.15 4.39
N PRO A 108 6.34 -23.96 5.01
CA PRO A 108 7.27 -23.44 6.01
C PRO A 108 8.17 -22.29 5.51
N ALA A 109 8.58 -22.32 4.24
CA ALA A 109 9.35 -21.22 3.65
C ALA A 109 8.54 -19.92 3.58
N SER A 110 7.25 -20.01 3.25
CA SER A 110 6.34 -18.86 3.26
C SER A 110 6.15 -18.29 4.67
N ARG A 111 6.02 -19.13 5.69
CA ARG A 111 5.98 -18.68 7.10
C ARG A 111 7.27 -17.98 7.52
N ARG A 112 8.44 -18.51 7.12
CA ARG A 112 9.72 -17.85 7.39
C ARG A 112 9.81 -16.48 6.73
N GLN A 113 9.43 -16.37 5.45
CA GLN A 113 9.41 -15.09 4.72
C GLN A 113 8.49 -14.06 5.41
N PHE A 114 7.29 -14.46 5.81
CA PHE A 114 6.36 -13.62 6.55
C PHE A 114 6.97 -13.08 7.85
N ARG A 115 7.57 -13.98 8.66
CA ARG A 115 8.21 -13.60 9.93
C ARG A 115 9.40 -12.68 9.73
N ALA A 116 10.20 -12.91 8.69
CA ALA A 116 11.33 -12.03 8.36
C ALA A 116 10.85 -10.61 8.02
N LEU A 117 9.84 -10.47 7.14
CA LEU A 117 9.26 -9.16 6.82
C LEU A 117 8.61 -8.48 8.03
N LEU A 118 8.02 -9.24 8.96
CA LEU A 118 7.50 -8.68 10.21
C LEU A 118 8.61 -8.19 11.14
N ALA A 119 9.74 -8.90 11.18
CA ALA A 119 10.89 -8.47 11.98
C ALA A 119 11.53 -7.19 11.44
N ASP A 120 11.50 -7.00 10.11
CA ASP A 120 11.99 -5.80 9.43
C ASP A 120 10.97 -4.63 9.45
N ALA A 121 9.71 -4.88 9.86
CA ALA A 121 8.68 -3.86 9.89
C ALA A 121 8.88 -2.92 11.09
N ALA A 122 8.98 -1.61 10.83
CA ALA A 122 9.05 -0.59 11.86
C ALA A 122 7.72 -0.43 12.64
N ARG A 123 6.61 -0.82 12.00
CA ARG A 123 5.29 -0.81 12.63
C ARG A 123 4.46 -2.01 12.17
N VAL A 124 3.77 -2.64 13.12
CA VAL A 124 2.81 -3.71 12.86
C VAL A 124 1.48 -3.34 13.49
N THR A 125 0.43 -3.27 12.69
CA THR A 125 -0.96 -3.13 13.14
C THR A 125 -1.66 -4.46 12.92
N GLU A 126 -2.17 -5.05 13.98
CA GLU A 126 -2.91 -6.31 13.94
C GLU A 126 -4.40 -6.02 14.14
N LEU A 127 -5.23 -6.43 13.20
CA LEU A 127 -6.68 -6.33 13.34
C LEU A 127 -7.22 -7.56 14.07
N ASP A 128 -8.44 -7.46 14.59
CA ASP A 128 -9.14 -8.49 15.36
C ASP A 128 -9.94 -9.47 14.48
N GLY A 129 -9.46 -9.74 13.25
CA GLY A 129 -10.10 -10.69 12.33
C GLY A 129 -10.05 -12.14 12.82
N HIS A 130 -10.97 -12.96 12.29
CA HIS A 130 -11.12 -14.37 12.63
C HIS A 130 -11.06 -15.27 11.39
N ALA A 131 -10.46 -16.44 11.51
CA ALA A 131 -10.23 -17.37 10.39
C ALA A 131 -11.49 -17.73 9.59
N GLY A 132 -12.66 -17.77 10.21
CA GLY A 132 -13.93 -18.08 9.53
C GLY A 132 -14.48 -16.98 8.62
N LEU A 133 -13.92 -15.76 8.65
CA LEU A 133 -14.37 -14.59 7.89
C LEU A 133 -13.26 -14.00 6.99
N ALA A 134 -12.38 -14.85 6.50
CA ALA A 134 -11.14 -14.45 5.82
C ALA A 134 -11.31 -13.35 4.75
N GLY A 135 -12.33 -13.43 3.89
CA GLY A 135 -12.57 -12.40 2.88
C GLY A 135 -12.86 -11.02 3.46
N ARG A 136 -13.68 -10.95 4.52
CA ARG A 136 -14.00 -9.70 5.22
C ARG A 136 -12.77 -9.13 5.93
N ASP A 137 -11.97 -9.99 6.56
CA ASP A 137 -10.76 -9.58 7.26
C ASP A 137 -9.73 -8.99 6.30
N TYR A 138 -9.55 -9.58 5.12
CA TYR A 138 -8.67 -9.03 4.08
C TYR A 138 -9.16 -7.68 3.56
N LEU A 139 -10.48 -7.54 3.37
CA LEU A 139 -11.06 -6.26 2.95
C LEU A 139 -10.85 -5.18 4.01
N ARG A 140 -11.09 -5.51 5.30
CA ARG A 140 -10.82 -4.60 6.43
C ARG A 140 -9.37 -4.18 6.49
N ALA A 141 -8.42 -5.13 6.33
CA ALA A 141 -7.00 -4.82 6.30
C ALA A 141 -6.62 -3.94 5.10
N GLY A 142 -7.20 -4.21 3.92
CA GLY A 142 -7.06 -3.34 2.76
C GLY A 142 -7.55 -1.92 3.03
N HIS A 143 -8.71 -1.75 3.65
CA HIS A 143 -9.26 -0.44 4.03
C HIS A 143 -8.38 0.27 5.07
N ALA A 144 -7.94 -0.43 6.11
CA ALA A 144 -7.06 0.14 7.15
C ALA A 144 -5.68 0.56 6.58
N MET A 145 -5.19 -0.14 5.57
CA MET A 145 -4.01 0.27 4.80
C MET A 145 -4.30 1.54 4.00
N LEU A 146 -5.44 1.61 3.30
CA LEU A 146 -5.84 2.78 2.51
C LEU A 146 -6.08 4.03 3.37
N ASP A 147 -6.52 3.89 4.62
CA ASP A 147 -6.68 5.01 5.58
C ASP A 147 -5.36 5.77 5.83
N GLN A 148 -4.23 5.12 5.60
CA GLN A 148 -2.90 5.66 5.80
C GLN A 148 -2.18 5.99 4.49
N ALA A 149 -2.63 5.45 3.35
CA ALA A 149 -1.95 5.56 2.06
C ALA A 149 -2.22 6.89 1.34
N ASP A 150 -1.19 7.45 0.74
CA ASP A 150 -1.29 8.60 -0.20
C ASP A 150 -1.39 8.13 -1.66
N LEU A 151 -0.92 6.92 -1.92
CA LEU A 151 -0.83 6.28 -3.24
C LEU A 151 -0.96 4.77 -3.06
N LEU A 152 -1.63 4.09 -3.99
CA LEU A 152 -1.69 2.63 -4.04
C LEU A 152 -0.92 2.09 -5.25
N LEU A 153 0.00 1.14 -5.04
CA LEU A 153 0.55 0.28 -6.08
C LEU A 153 -0.23 -1.04 -6.10
N ALA A 154 -0.84 -1.38 -7.20
CA ALA A 154 -1.64 -2.59 -7.35
C ALA A 154 -1.08 -3.51 -8.43
N LEU A 155 -0.57 -4.69 -8.02
CA LEU A 155 -0.01 -5.69 -8.93
C LEU A 155 -1.03 -6.80 -9.16
N TRP A 156 -1.78 -6.70 -10.29
CA TRP A 156 -2.79 -7.71 -10.63
C TRP A 156 -3.10 -7.72 -12.15
N ASP A 157 -3.85 -8.70 -12.62
CA ASP A 157 -4.22 -8.88 -14.03
C ASP A 157 -5.26 -7.86 -14.55
N GLY A 158 -5.85 -7.10 -13.64
CA GLY A 158 -6.90 -6.14 -13.95
C GLY A 158 -8.30 -6.75 -14.08
N ALA A 159 -8.45 -8.03 -13.77
CA ALA A 159 -9.75 -8.70 -13.77
C ALA A 159 -10.58 -8.33 -12.53
N PRO A 160 -11.92 -8.41 -12.59
CA PRO A 160 -12.79 -8.24 -11.43
C PRO A 160 -12.45 -9.19 -10.28
N SER A 161 -12.87 -8.83 -9.06
CA SER A 161 -12.73 -9.70 -7.89
C SER A 161 -13.51 -11.02 -8.12
N ARG A 162 -12.93 -12.12 -7.64
CA ARG A 162 -13.60 -13.44 -7.63
C ARG A 162 -14.18 -13.79 -6.27
N GLY A 163 -14.20 -12.85 -5.33
CA GLY A 163 -14.68 -13.02 -3.97
C GLY A 163 -14.32 -11.80 -3.13
N THR A 164 -14.85 -11.75 -1.90
CA THR A 164 -14.62 -10.65 -0.96
C THR A 164 -13.16 -10.55 -0.52
N GLY A 165 -12.61 -9.34 -0.45
CA GLY A 165 -11.25 -9.07 -0.01
C GLY A 165 -10.19 -9.21 -1.11
N GLY A 166 -10.62 -9.24 -2.38
CA GLY A 166 -9.72 -9.32 -3.52
C GLY A 166 -9.07 -7.98 -3.89
N THR A 167 -7.98 -8.05 -4.64
CA THR A 167 -7.21 -6.87 -5.09
C THR A 167 -8.07 -5.85 -5.83
N ALA A 168 -9.02 -6.29 -6.66
CA ALA A 168 -9.90 -5.40 -7.41
C ALA A 168 -10.77 -4.53 -6.49
N GLU A 169 -11.30 -5.09 -5.39
CA GLU A 169 -12.11 -4.33 -4.42
C GLU A 169 -11.28 -3.26 -3.70
N VAL A 170 -10.03 -3.58 -3.32
CA VAL A 170 -9.12 -2.61 -2.71
C VAL A 170 -8.78 -1.48 -3.71
N VAL A 171 -8.60 -1.80 -4.99
CA VAL A 171 -8.36 -0.81 -6.05
C VAL A 171 -9.58 0.09 -6.26
N GLU A 172 -10.78 -0.50 -6.34
CA GLU A 172 -12.03 0.27 -6.50
C GLU A 172 -12.26 1.19 -5.30
N GLU A 173 -12.00 0.71 -4.09
CA GLU A 173 -12.09 1.51 -2.87
C GLU A 173 -11.08 2.66 -2.87
N ALA A 174 -9.82 2.41 -3.25
CA ALA A 174 -8.82 3.47 -3.39
C ALA A 174 -9.28 4.55 -4.38
N CYS A 175 -9.79 4.14 -5.56
CA CYS A 175 -10.32 5.07 -6.55
C CYS A 175 -11.53 5.87 -6.02
N ARG A 176 -12.42 5.24 -5.24
CA ARG A 176 -13.59 5.90 -4.64
C ARG A 176 -13.19 6.93 -3.60
N ARG A 177 -12.10 6.67 -2.84
CA ARG A 177 -11.51 7.61 -1.88
C ARG A 177 -10.67 8.70 -2.53
N GLY A 178 -10.49 8.69 -3.85
CA GLY A 178 -9.61 9.62 -4.57
C GLY A 178 -8.12 9.35 -4.36
N ILE A 179 -7.76 8.19 -3.80
CA ILE A 179 -6.37 7.76 -3.67
C ILE A 179 -5.86 7.36 -5.06
N PRO A 180 -4.78 7.97 -5.56
CA PRO A 180 -4.20 7.61 -6.85
C PRO A 180 -3.75 6.15 -6.86
N VAL A 181 -4.02 5.45 -7.97
CA VAL A 181 -3.61 4.04 -8.15
C VAL A 181 -2.67 3.90 -9.32
N ILE A 182 -1.52 3.30 -9.09
CA ILE A 182 -0.61 2.83 -10.15
C ILE A 182 -0.77 1.31 -10.27
N HIS A 183 -1.29 0.89 -11.40
CA HIS A 183 -1.46 -0.51 -11.76
C HIS A 183 -0.18 -1.05 -12.39
N LEU A 184 0.27 -2.19 -11.89
CA LEU A 184 1.34 -3.01 -12.40
C LEU A 184 0.75 -4.31 -12.94
N SER A 185 1.00 -4.61 -14.20
CA SER A 185 0.55 -5.86 -14.81
C SER A 185 1.52 -7.00 -14.50
N PRO A 186 1.05 -8.24 -14.23
CA PRO A 186 1.91 -9.42 -14.19
C PRO A 186 2.63 -9.70 -15.52
N ASN A 187 2.18 -9.10 -16.61
CA ASN A 187 2.86 -9.18 -17.91
C ASN A 187 3.94 -8.09 -17.99
N PRO A 188 5.25 -8.44 -18.03
CA PRO A 188 6.35 -7.48 -18.04
C PRO A 188 6.40 -6.59 -19.29
N ARG A 189 5.69 -6.96 -20.37
CA ARG A 189 5.57 -6.13 -21.58
C ARG A 189 4.63 -4.94 -21.42
N ARG A 190 3.82 -4.95 -20.36
CA ARG A 190 2.88 -3.85 -20.04
C ARG A 190 3.50 -2.96 -18.98
N GLY A 191 3.83 -1.73 -19.35
CA GLY A 191 4.33 -0.73 -18.40
C GLY A 191 3.26 -0.30 -17.38
N PRO A 192 3.67 0.46 -16.33
CA PRO A 192 2.76 0.97 -15.33
C PRO A 192 1.62 1.80 -15.92
N GLN A 193 0.43 1.72 -15.31
CA GLN A 193 -0.75 2.47 -15.73
C GLN A 193 -1.37 3.18 -14.51
N MET A 194 -1.82 4.41 -14.68
CA MET A 194 -2.69 5.06 -13.70
C MET A 194 -4.13 4.57 -13.89
N ILE A 195 -4.81 4.34 -12.78
CA ILE A 195 -6.23 3.96 -12.76
C ILE A 195 -7.04 5.03 -12.05
N TRP A 196 -8.28 5.22 -12.51
CA TRP A 196 -9.31 6.02 -11.86
C TRP A 196 -10.69 5.44 -12.13
N LEU A 197 -11.66 5.75 -11.26
CA LEU A 197 -13.03 5.32 -11.40
C LEU A 197 -13.84 6.35 -12.20
N GLN A 198 -14.70 5.85 -13.10
CA GLN A 198 -15.76 6.61 -13.78
C GLN A 198 -17.08 5.86 -13.63
N PRO A 199 -18.25 6.49 -13.90
CA PRO A 199 -19.56 5.82 -13.83
C PRO A 199 -19.62 4.49 -14.63
N ALA A 200 -18.89 4.41 -15.74
CA ALA A 200 -18.79 3.22 -16.57
C ALA A 200 -17.70 2.22 -16.11
N GLY A 201 -17.13 2.37 -14.91
CA GLY A 201 -16.11 1.50 -14.33
C GLY A 201 -14.68 2.05 -14.37
N LEU A 202 -13.71 1.20 -14.09
CA LEU A 202 -12.31 1.57 -14.01
C LEU A 202 -11.74 1.95 -15.39
N ARG A 203 -11.09 3.10 -15.45
CA ARG A 203 -10.34 3.58 -16.61
C ARG A 203 -8.84 3.53 -16.35
N ARG A 204 -8.06 3.35 -17.42
CA ARG A 204 -6.61 3.16 -17.34
C ARG A 204 -5.90 4.02 -18.38
N ARG A 205 -4.75 4.58 -18.01
CA ARG A 205 -3.87 5.32 -18.90
C ARG A 205 -2.41 4.99 -18.58
N ARG A 206 -1.57 4.83 -19.60
CA ARG A 206 -0.14 4.59 -19.44
C ARG A 206 0.48 5.66 -18.53
N CYS A 207 1.27 5.23 -17.56
CA CYS A 207 1.94 6.06 -16.58
C CYS A 207 3.42 6.18 -16.98
N ASP A 208 3.77 7.29 -17.63
CA ASP A 208 5.15 7.63 -17.93
C ASP A 208 5.80 8.45 -16.78
N ALA A 209 7.09 8.70 -16.89
CA ALA A 209 7.85 9.42 -15.89
C ALA A 209 7.27 10.81 -15.58
N ARG A 210 6.84 11.57 -16.62
CA ARG A 210 6.28 12.93 -16.45
C ARG A 210 4.99 12.92 -15.64
N ARG A 211 4.14 11.90 -15.86
CA ARG A 211 2.87 11.74 -15.10
C ARG A 211 3.12 11.34 -13.66
N ILE A 212 4.13 10.52 -13.40
CA ILE A 212 4.55 10.20 -12.04
C ILE A 212 5.00 11.47 -11.32
N ASP A 213 5.84 12.30 -11.95
CA ASP A 213 6.31 13.55 -11.34
C ASP A 213 5.18 14.54 -11.09
N ALA A 214 4.25 14.69 -12.04
CA ALA A 214 3.07 15.52 -11.85
C ALA A 214 2.15 15.02 -10.71
N LEU A 215 2.03 13.71 -10.56
CA LEU A 215 1.32 13.12 -9.43
C LEU A 215 2.03 13.44 -8.11
N LEU A 216 3.33 13.22 -8.04
CA LEU A 216 4.13 13.46 -6.84
C LEU A 216 4.12 14.94 -6.43
N SER A 217 4.19 15.87 -7.38
CA SER A 217 4.07 17.30 -7.11
C SER A 217 2.71 17.66 -6.50
N ARG A 218 1.63 17.07 -6.99
CA ARG A 218 0.28 17.26 -6.40
C ARG A 218 0.18 16.69 -4.98
N LEU A 219 0.71 15.49 -4.75
CA LEU A 219 0.72 14.87 -3.42
C LEU A 219 1.57 15.68 -2.42
N ALA A 220 2.68 16.24 -2.85
CA ALA A 220 3.51 17.12 -2.02
C ALA A 220 2.79 18.44 -1.69
N GLY A 221 2.06 19.03 -2.64
CA GLY A 221 1.24 20.23 -2.42
C GLY A 221 0.07 20.02 -1.45
N ALA A 222 -0.57 18.87 -1.51
CA ALA A 222 -1.70 18.51 -0.64
C ALA A 222 -1.28 18.20 0.82
N ARG A 223 0.02 18.04 1.10
CA ARG A 223 0.57 17.73 2.43
C ARG A 223 1.09 18.97 3.18
N ARG A 224 1.11 20.12 2.51
CA ARG A 224 1.46 21.43 3.12
C ARG A 224 0.21 22.10 3.67
#